data_8f3d3e79d768669c3a435a321f90a0ba
#
_entry.id   8f3d3e79d768669c3a435a321f90a0ba
#
_cell.length_a   1.000
_cell.length_b   1.000
_cell.length_c   1.000
_cell.angle_alpha   90.00
_cell.angle_beta   90.00
_cell.angle_gamma   90.00
#
_symmetry.space_group_name_H-M   'P 1'
#
loop_
_entity.id
_entity.type
_entity.pdbx_description
1 polymer ?
#
loop_
_entity_poly.entity_id
_entity_poly.type
_entity_poly.pdbx_seq_one_letter_code
_entity_poly.pdbx_strand_id
1 'polypeptide(L)'
;MRLRSGERHSIHSGLIEHDDVIGRPEGIVVVTQLGAKLLAVRPTFAEQVTGRRRQAQPIYPKDLGAILVGADLHPGARVLEAGTGTGALTLAALRAVGEQGLVVSYEAREEFLEAAKRGIVETLGSLPPNLTLKLGDVYLGVEETGMDRVLLDLQEELVDRLVALRGDRDPLARSDQ
;
A
#
# COMPACT_ATOMS: atom_id res chain seq x y z
N MET A 1 7.41 9.19 13.18
CA MET A 1 7.56 10.68 13.21
C MET A 1 8.01 11.12 11.83
N ARG A 2 7.39 12.15 11.25
CA ARG A 2 7.86 12.78 10.00
C ARG A 2 8.72 13.98 10.37
N LEU A 3 9.94 14.04 9.87
CA LEU A 3 10.87 15.15 10.14
C LEU A 3 10.54 16.35 9.25
N ARG A 4 10.60 17.57 9.83
CA ARG A 4 10.47 18.84 9.12
C ARG A 4 11.44 19.85 9.76
N SER A 5 12.20 20.55 8.94
CA SER A 5 13.15 21.54 9.43
C SER A 5 12.46 22.61 10.27
N GLY A 6 13.07 22.99 11.38
CA GLY A 6 12.54 23.94 12.36
C GLY A 6 11.44 23.41 13.28
N GLU A 7 11.01 22.16 13.12
CA GLU A 7 10.06 21.52 14.03
C GLU A 7 10.75 20.70 15.12
N ARG A 8 10.01 20.43 16.18
CA ARG A 8 10.45 19.60 17.30
C ARG A 8 9.43 18.56 17.66
N HIS A 9 9.88 17.44 18.22
CA HIS A 9 9.03 16.35 18.68
C HIS A 9 9.19 16.14 20.17
N SER A 10 8.05 16.14 20.88
CA SER A 10 8.00 15.90 22.32
C SER A 10 7.76 14.42 22.60
N ILE A 11 8.57 13.85 23.46
CA ILE A 11 8.42 12.49 23.99
C ILE A 11 8.54 12.55 25.53
N HIS A 12 8.19 11.48 26.22
CA HIS A 12 8.25 11.42 27.69
C HIS A 12 9.65 11.69 28.26
N SER A 13 10.71 11.46 27.48
CA SER A 13 12.11 11.67 27.89
C SER A 13 12.71 12.99 27.34
N GLY A 14 11.89 13.94 26.91
CA GLY A 14 12.34 15.28 26.50
C GLY A 14 11.93 15.65 25.09
N LEU A 15 12.54 16.71 24.57
CA LEU A 15 12.35 17.21 23.21
C LEU A 15 13.51 16.81 22.32
N ILE A 16 13.17 16.57 21.04
CA ILE A 16 14.13 16.32 19.96
C ILE A 16 13.88 17.40 18.90
N GLU A 17 14.92 18.11 18.49
CA GLU A 17 14.86 18.97 17.34
C GLU A 17 14.95 18.11 16.07
N HIS A 18 14.09 18.35 15.08
CA HIS A 18 14.10 17.57 13.85
C HIS A 18 15.40 17.76 13.05
N ASP A 19 15.99 18.94 13.17
CA ASP A 19 17.23 19.28 12.48
C ASP A 19 18.47 18.52 13.02
N ASP A 20 18.39 17.94 14.24
CA ASP A 20 19.41 17.06 14.78
C ASP A 20 19.47 15.70 14.05
N VAL A 21 18.39 15.36 13.32
CA VAL A 21 18.23 14.09 12.59
C VAL A 21 18.27 14.28 11.08
N ILE A 22 17.73 15.41 10.58
CA ILE A 22 17.63 15.67 9.13
C ILE A 22 19.04 15.71 8.51
N GLY A 23 19.19 14.96 7.41
CA GLY A 23 20.46 14.86 6.69
C GLY A 23 21.54 13.99 7.35
N ARG A 24 21.24 13.40 8.51
CA ARG A 24 22.17 12.51 9.19
C ARG A 24 21.97 11.06 8.72
N PRO A 25 23.00 10.23 8.79
CA PRO A 25 22.89 8.81 8.48
C PRO A 25 21.98 8.09 9.48
N GLU A 26 21.39 6.99 9.05
CA GLU A 26 20.63 6.08 9.92
C GLU A 26 21.54 5.46 10.99
N GLY A 27 20.99 5.21 12.19
CA GLY A 27 21.74 4.62 13.30
C GLY A 27 22.49 5.65 14.18
N ILE A 28 22.29 6.95 13.97
CA ILE A 28 22.86 7.96 14.87
C ILE A 28 22.17 7.99 16.21
N VAL A 29 22.91 8.39 17.23
CA VAL A 29 22.37 8.68 18.57
C VAL A 29 22.06 10.18 18.66
N VAL A 30 20.79 10.49 18.95
CA VAL A 30 20.31 11.84 19.24
C VAL A 30 20.07 11.95 20.74
N VAL A 31 20.43 13.09 21.33
CA VAL A 31 20.28 13.33 22.77
C VAL A 31 19.16 14.34 22.98
N THR A 32 18.18 14.01 23.81
CA THR A 32 17.09 14.91 24.16
C THR A 32 17.57 16.03 25.09
N GLN A 33 16.78 17.08 25.27
CA GLN A 33 17.08 18.16 26.22
C GLN A 33 17.28 17.67 27.66
N LEU A 34 16.67 16.53 28.02
CA LEU A 34 16.79 15.91 29.35
C LEU A 34 17.95 14.90 29.43
N GLY A 35 18.78 14.80 28.38
CA GLY A 35 19.95 13.93 28.35
C GLY A 35 19.65 12.48 27.95
N ALA A 36 18.42 12.13 27.58
CA ALA A 36 18.10 10.77 27.12
C ALA A 36 18.69 10.54 25.72
N LYS A 37 19.34 9.38 25.55
CA LYS A 37 19.92 8.95 24.28
C LYS A 37 18.91 8.13 23.49
N LEU A 38 18.71 8.50 22.24
CA LEU A 38 17.77 7.88 21.31
C LEU A 38 18.51 7.46 20.04
N LEU A 39 18.22 6.27 19.55
CA LEU A 39 18.72 5.80 18.28
C LEU A 39 17.74 6.22 17.18
N ALA A 40 18.22 6.97 16.19
CA ALA A 40 17.42 7.36 15.03
C ALA A 40 17.55 6.30 13.93
N VAL A 41 16.44 5.60 13.65
CA VAL A 41 16.35 4.59 12.60
C VAL A 41 15.17 4.89 11.68
N ARG A 42 15.25 4.47 10.43
CA ARG A 42 14.13 4.55 9.51
C ARG A 42 13.05 3.54 9.92
N PRO A 43 11.76 3.90 9.82
CA PRO A 43 10.70 2.96 10.11
C PRO A 43 10.73 1.81 9.11
N THR A 44 10.49 0.61 9.59
CA THR A 44 10.25 -0.57 8.74
C THR A 44 9.00 -0.39 7.91
N PHE A 45 8.83 -1.15 6.83
CA PHE A 45 7.62 -1.15 6.03
C PHE A 45 6.36 -1.42 6.88
N ALA A 46 6.45 -2.37 7.80
CA ALA A 46 5.37 -2.69 8.73
C ALA A 46 4.94 -1.48 9.58
N GLU A 47 5.90 -0.73 10.13
CA GLU A 47 5.63 0.47 10.92
C GLU A 47 5.08 1.61 10.04
N GLN A 48 5.53 1.74 8.80
CA GLN A 48 5.02 2.73 7.85
C GLN A 48 3.55 2.48 7.52
N VAL A 49 3.17 1.24 7.29
CA VAL A 49 1.78 0.84 6.97
C VAL A 49 0.87 1.01 8.17
N THR A 50 1.30 0.60 9.37
CA THR A 50 0.48 0.67 10.59
C THR A 50 0.40 2.07 11.19
N GLY A 51 1.40 2.90 10.98
CA GLY A 51 1.48 4.28 11.49
C GLY A 51 0.64 5.31 10.73
N ARG A 52 -0.05 4.92 9.66
CA ARG A 52 -0.89 5.82 8.86
C ARG A 52 -2.15 6.26 9.58
N ARG A 53 -2.62 7.48 9.30
CA ARG A 53 -3.94 7.95 9.76
C ARG A 53 -5.02 7.04 9.19
N ARG A 54 -5.83 6.46 10.08
CA ARG A 54 -6.87 5.49 9.74
C ARG A 54 -8.07 6.22 9.14
N GLN A 55 -8.30 6.08 7.85
CA GLN A 55 -9.56 6.44 7.18
C GLN A 55 -10.33 5.18 6.74
N ALA A 56 -9.65 4.05 6.63
CA ALA A 56 -10.22 2.72 6.41
C ALA A 56 -9.51 1.71 7.32
N GLN A 57 -10.05 0.51 7.45
CA GLN A 57 -9.38 -0.56 8.19
C GLN A 57 -8.15 -1.02 7.38
N PRO A 58 -6.92 -0.88 7.91
CA PRO A 58 -5.73 -1.28 7.19
C PRO A 58 -5.58 -2.80 7.21
N ILE A 59 -5.05 -3.36 6.13
CA ILE A 59 -4.52 -4.73 6.16
C ILE A 59 -3.25 -4.72 7.03
N TYR A 60 -3.20 -5.62 8.00
CA TYR A 60 -2.07 -5.70 8.91
C TYR A 60 -0.85 -6.36 8.23
N PRO A 61 0.39 -6.04 8.67
CA PRO A 61 1.61 -6.59 8.06
C PRO A 61 1.67 -8.12 8.01
N LYS A 62 1.09 -8.82 9.01
CA LYS A 62 1.00 -10.29 9.02
C LYS A 62 0.17 -10.83 7.85
N ASP A 63 -0.90 -10.12 7.49
CA ASP A 63 -1.81 -10.51 6.42
C ASP A 63 -1.22 -10.10 5.06
N LEU A 64 -0.56 -8.93 4.97
CA LEU A 64 0.16 -8.51 3.77
C LEU A 64 1.20 -9.55 3.34
N GLY A 65 2.00 -10.08 4.29
CA GLY A 65 2.98 -11.11 3.99
C GLY A 65 2.34 -12.39 3.42
N ALA A 66 1.24 -12.83 4.01
CA ALA A 66 0.49 -13.99 3.54
C ALA A 66 -0.10 -13.77 2.13
N ILE A 67 -0.66 -12.59 1.87
CA ILE A 67 -1.21 -12.21 0.55
C ILE A 67 -0.11 -12.21 -0.51
N LEU A 68 1.04 -11.57 -0.24
CA LEU A 68 2.14 -11.48 -1.22
C LEU A 68 2.65 -12.86 -1.62
N VAL A 69 2.81 -13.76 -0.65
CA VAL A 69 3.28 -15.13 -0.90
C VAL A 69 2.18 -15.98 -1.52
N GLY A 70 0.95 -15.92 -0.99
CA GLY A 70 -0.17 -16.70 -1.49
C GLY A 70 -0.59 -16.34 -2.92
N ALA A 71 -0.45 -15.06 -3.29
CA ALA A 71 -0.70 -14.59 -4.65
C ALA A 71 0.54 -14.72 -5.56
N ASP A 72 1.66 -15.25 -5.06
CA ASP A 72 2.91 -15.41 -5.82
C ASP A 72 3.32 -14.08 -6.51
N LEU A 73 3.37 -12.97 -5.74
CA LEU A 73 3.84 -11.70 -6.26
C LEU A 73 5.37 -11.71 -6.36
N HIS A 74 5.88 -11.45 -7.54
CA HIS A 74 7.30 -11.49 -7.85
C HIS A 74 7.77 -10.25 -8.64
N PRO A 75 9.06 -9.96 -8.69
CA PRO A 75 9.60 -8.87 -9.51
C PRO A 75 9.17 -8.98 -10.98
N GLY A 76 8.68 -7.87 -11.54
CA GLY A 76 8.18 -7.80 -12.91
C GLY A 76 6.70 -8.16 -13.09
N ALA A 77 6.03 -8.71 -12.09
CA ALA A 77 4.62 -9.07 -12.19
C ALA A 77 3.71 -7.86 -12.44
N ARG A 78 2.64 -8.08 -13.20
CA ARG A 78 1.57 -7.13 -13.48
C ARG A 78 0.38 -7.46 -12.61
N VAL A 79 0.04 -6.57 -11.68
CA VAL A 79 -0.96 -6.80 -10.63
C VAL A 79 -2.12 -5.85 -10.79
N LEU A 80 -3.34 -6.39 -10.78
CA LEU A 80 -4.58 -5.62 -10.61
C LEU A 80 -5.06 -5.78 -9.17
N GLU A 81 -5.29 -4.69 -8.50
CA GLU A 81 -5.86 -4.62 -7.16
C GLU A 81 -7.26 -3.99 -7.23
N ALA A 82 -8.23 -4.59 -6.57
CA ALA A 82 -9.55 -4.02 -6.37
C ALA A 82 -9.80 -3.78 -4.88
N GLY A 83 -10.02 -2.51 -4.56
CA GLY A 83 -10.10 -2.01 -3.19
C GLY A 83 -8.78 -1.39 -2.72
N THR A 84 -8.43 -0.20 -3.24
CA THR A 84 -7.21 0.53 -2.83
C THR A 84 -7.21 0.81 -1.32
N GLY A 85 -8.35 1.17 -0.76
CA GLY A 85 -8.54 1.42 0.66
C GLY A 85 -7.52 2.41 1.25
N THR A 86 -6.67 1.95 2.17
CA THR A 86 -5.58 2.78 2.74
C THR A 86 -4.34 2.85 1.86
N GLY A 87 -4.26 2.08 0.78
CA GLY A 87 -3.08 1.88 -0.04
C GLY A 87 -1.99 1.00 0.60
N ALA A 88 -2.33 0.24 1.64
CA ALA A 88 -1.39 -0.64 2.33
C ALA A 88 -0.98 -1.82 1.45
N LEU A 89 -1.97 -2.49 0.83
CA LEU A 89 -1.73 -3.60 -0.09
C LEU A 89 -1.08 -3.10 -1.38
N THR A 90 -1.52 -1.95 -1.91
CA THR A 90 -0.90 -1.28 -3.06
C THR A 90 0.61 -1.08 -2.87
N LEU A 91 1.01 -0.54 -1.71
CA LEU A 91 2.44 -0.35 -1.38
C LEU A 91 3.20 -1.67 -1.23
N ALA A 92 2.55 -2.68 -0.64
CA ALA A 92 3.15 -4.00 -0.50
C ALA A 92 3.35 -4.67 -1.87
N ALA A 93 2.35 -4.56 -2.75
CA ALA A 93 2.41 -5.05 -4.12
C ALA A 93 3.51 -4.34 -4.92
N LEU A 94 3.57 -3.00 -4.89
CA LEU A 94 4.64 -2.22 -5.53
C LEU A 94 6.03 -2.66 -5.09
N ARG A 95 6.20 -2.90 -3.78
CA ARG A 95 7.47 -3.38 -3.23
C ARG A 95 7.84 -4.77 -3.74
N ALA A 96 6.85 -5.66 -3.89
CA ALA A 96 7.06 -7.03 -4.37
C ALA A 96 7.37 -7.08 -5.85
N VAL A 97 6.63 -6.31 -6.68
CA VAL A 97 6.80 -6.35 -8.13
C VAL A 97 8.01 -5.53 -8.62
N GLY A 98 8.50 -4.59 -7.80
CA GLY A 98 9.63 -3.74 -8.15
C GLY A 98 9.36 -2.79 -9.31
N GLU A 99 10.41 -2.10 -9.79
CA GLU A 99 10.31 -1.06 -10.81
C GLU A 99 9.87 -1.58 -12.19
N GLN A 100 10.13 -2.84 -12.49
CA GLN A 100 9.78 -3.48 -13.77
C GLN A 100 8.36 -4.08 -13.77
N GLY A 101 7.73 -4.21 -12.60
CA GLY A 101 6.34 -4.63 -12.48
C GLY A 101 5.37 -3.48 -12.65
N LEU A 102 4.08 -3.80 -12.65
CA LEU A 102 2.99 -2.84 -12.76
C LEU A 102 1.95 -3.12 -11.68
N VAL A 103 1.46 -2.08 -11.04
CA VAL A 103 0.29 -2.16 -10.16
C VAL A 103 -0.79 -1.22 -10.69
N VAL A 104 -1.97 -1.77 -10.97
CA VAL A 104 -3.18 -1.00 -11.25
C VAL A 104 -4.15 -1.25 -10.12
N SER A 105 -4.54 -0.20 -9.41
CA SER A 105 -5.40 -0.30 -8.23
C SER A 105 -6.68 0.51 -8.44
N TYR A 106 -7.81 -0.15 -8.25
CA TYR A 106 -9.15 0.43 -8.36
C TYR A 106 -9.75 0.73 -6.99
N GLU A 107 -10.41 1.87 -6.88
CA GLU A 107 -11.24 2.24 -5.73
C GLU A 107 -12.56 2.83 -6.22
N ALA A 108 -13.65 2.36 -5.66
CA ALA A 108 -14.98 2.82 -6.05
C ALA A 108 -15.35 4.18 -5.44
N ARG A 109 -14.69 4.59 -4.36
CA ARG A 109 -14.97 5.81 -3.60
C ARG A 109 -13.85 6.82 -3.75
N GLU A 110 -14.17 7.98 -4.28
CA GLU A 110 -13.19 9.03 -4.58
C GLU A 110 -12.42 9.50 -3.35
N GLU A 111 -13.10 9.66 -2.21
CA GLU A 111 -12.46 10.11 -0.97
C GLU A 111 -11.39 9.13 -0.47
N PHE A 112 -11.59 7.82 -0.67
CA PHE A 112 -10.60 6.80 -0.31
C PHE A 112 -9.45 6.76 -1.31
N LEU A 113 -9.73 6.88 -2.60
CA LEU A 113 -8.71 6.95 -3.63
C LEU A 113 -7.76 8.13 -3.40
N GLU A 114 -8.30 9.31 -3.14
CA GLU A 114 -7.51 10.52 -2.86
C GLU A 114 -6.73 10.41 -1.53
N ALA A 115 -7.32 9.75 -0.53
CA ALA A 115 -6.63 9.48 0.72
C ALA A 115 -5.46 8.50 0.55
N ALA A 116 -5.68 7.42 -0.21
CA ALA A 116 -4.63 6.45 -0.56
C ALA A 116 -3.50 7.12 -1.33
N LYS A 117 -3.83 7.92 -2.35
CA LYS A 117 -2.87 8.68 -3.15
C LYS A 117 -1.98 9.58 -2.30
N ARG A 118 -2.59 10.39 -1.40
CA ARG A 118 -1.83 11.20 -0.44
C ARG A 118 -0.91 10.35 0.43
N GLY A 119 -1.43 9.24 0.97
CA GLY A 119 -0.67 8.35 1.82
C GLY A 119 0.49 7.65 1.10
N ILE A 120 0.33 7.27 -0.17
CA ILE A 120 1.39 6.70 -1.00
C ILE A 120 2.47 7.76 -1.27
N VAL A 121 2.07 8.98 -1.68
CA VAL A 121 3.01 10.10 -1.87
C VAL A 121 3.75 10.43 -0.57
N GLU A 122 3.07 10.42 0.56
CA GLU A 122 3.72 10.63 1.87
C GLU A 122 4.78 9.56 2.18
N THR A 123 4.58 8.34 1.73
CA THR A 123 5.49 7.22 1.99
C THR A 123 6.66 7.18 1.02
N LEU A 124 6.39 7.39 -0.27
CA LEU A 124 7.37 7.22 -1.36
C LEU A 124 7.97 8.55 -1.86
N GLY A 125 7.41 9.70 -1.45
CA GLY A 125 7.79 11.03 -1.94
C GLY A 125 7.05 11.45 -3.19
N SER A 126 6.67 10.52 -4.06
CA SER A 126 5.89 10.73 -5.28
C SER A 126 5.11 9.47 -5.62
N LEU A 127 4.17 9.56 -6.56
CA LEU A 127 3.57 8.37 -7.17
C LEU A 127 4.61 7.74 -8.11
N PRO A 128 4.90 6.44 -7.94
CA PRO A 128 5.85 5.77 -8.84
C PRO A 128 5.24 5.58 -10.24
N PRO A 129 6.07 5.58 -11.31
CA PRO A 129 5.58 5.50 -12.68
C PRO A 129 4.90 4.18 -13.03
N ASN A 130 5.15 3.13 -12.25
CA ASN A 130 4.57 1.80 -12.39
C ASN A 130 3.32 1.59 -11.50
N LEU A 131 2.72 2.68 -10.98
CA LEU A 131 1.44 2.67 -10.28
C LEU A 131 0.40 3.46 -11.05
N THR A 132 -0.74 2.84 -11.31
CA THR A 132 -1.95 3.51 -11.79
C THR A 132 -3.05 3.38 -10.75
N LEU A 133 -3.59 4.50 -10.29
CA LEU A 133 -4.74 4.56 -9.41
C LEU A 133 -5.98 4.98 -10.21
N LYS A 134 -7.03 4.18 -10.19
CA LYS A 134 -8.27 4.42 -10.94
C LYS A 134 -9.48 4.50 -10.02
N LEU A 135 -10.29 5.54 -10.24
CA LEU A 135 -11.64 5.60 -9.68
C LEU A 135 -12.56 4.74 -10.55
N GLY A 136 -13.14 3.73 -9.96
CA GLY A 136 -14.04 2.83 -10.68
C GLY A 136 -14.47 1.63 -9.86
N ASP A 137 -15.64 1.11 -10.24
CA ASP A 137 -16.17 -0.13 -9.69
C ASP A 137 -15.78 -1.30 -10.61
N VAL A 138 -14.94 -2.20 -10.12
CA VAL A 138 -14.47 -3.37 -10.88
C VAL A 138 -15.59 -4.32 -11.31
N TYR A 139 -16.76 -4.24 -10.69
CA TYR A 139 -17.94 -5.02 -11.10
C TYR A 139 -18.56 -4.54 -12.41
N LEU A 140 -18.31 -3.28 -12.77
CA LEU A 140 -18.74 -2.74 -14.05
C LEU A 140 -17.77 -3.09 -15.19
N GLY A 141 -16.64 -3.70 -14.84
CA GLY A 141 -15.59 -4.14 -15.75
C GLY A 141 -14.26 -3.43 -15.49
N VAL A 142 -13.19 -4.01 -16.00
CA VAL A 142 -11.84 -3.46 -16.01
C VAL A 142 -11.33 -3.41 -17.44
N GLU A 143 -10.52 -2.40 -17.74
CA GLU A 143 -9.95 -2.21 -19.09
C GLU A 143 -8.65 -2.98 -19.27
N GLU A 144 -8.00 -3.35 -18.15
CA GLU A 144 -6.69 -3.98 -18.15
C GLU A 144 -6.75 -5.41 -18.65
N THR A 145 -5.78 -5.73 -19.50
CA THR A 145 -5.53 -7.08 -20.00
C THR A 145 -4.08 -7.48 -19.73
N GLY A 146 -3.81 -8.78 -19.74
CA GLY A 146 -2.46 -9.29 -19.52
C GLY A 146 -1.93 -9.02 -18.12
N MET A 147 -2.82 -9.08 -17.12
CA MET A 147 -2.44 -9.03 -15.70
C MET A 147 -2.08 -10.44 -15.23
N ASP A 148 -0.95 -10.57 -14.52
CA ASP A 148 -0.47 -11.85 -14.01
C ASP A 148 -1.23 -12.27 -12.75
N ARG A 149 -1.63 -11.29 -11.92
CA ARG A 149 -2.30 -11.50 -10.63
C ARG A 149 -3.43 -10.49 -10.42
N VAL A 150 -4.48 -10.94 -9.74
CA VAL A 150 -5.61 -10.11 -9.33
C VAL A 150 -5.78 -10.27 -7.82
N LEU A 151 -5.76 -9.14 -7.10
CA LEU A 151 -5.97 -9.04 -5.66
C LEU A 151 -7.32 -8.38 -5.42
N LEU A 152 -8.20 -9.06 -4.71
CA LEU A 152 -9.54 -8.57 -4.38
C LEU A 152 -9.60 -8.32 -2.88
N ASP A 153 -9.47 -7.06 -2.45
CA ASP A 153 -9.68 -6.60 -1.06
C ASP A 153 -11.06 -5.93 -0.97
N LEU A 154 -12.09 -6.75 -1.13
CA LEU A 154 -13.48 -6.34 -1.20
C LEU A 154 -14.27 -6.99 -0.07
N GLN A 155 -15.44 -6.42 0.29
CA GLN A 155 -16.35 -7.05 1.23
C GLN A 155 -16.86 -8.39 0.67
N GLU A 156 -17.06 -9.40 1.54
CA GLU A 156 -17.44 -10.78 1.14
C GLU A 156 -18.64 -10.85 0.19
N GLU A 157 -19.69 -10.06 0.43
CA GLU A 157 -20.86 -9.98 -0.45
C GLU A 157 -20.53 -9.60 -1.90
N LEU A 158 -19.40 -8.94 -2.09
CA LEU A 158 -18.93 -8.45 -3.38
C LEU A 158 -18.06 -9.51 -4.09
N VAL A 159 -17.38 -10.38 -3.36
CA VAL A 159 -16.59 -11.48 -3.92
C VAL A 159 -17.51 -12.53 -4.55
N ASP A 160 -18.63 -12.84 -3.90
CA ASP A 160 -19.63 -13.80 -4.41
C ASP A 160 -20.23 -13.35 -5.73
N ARG A 161 -20.44 -12.04 -5.93
CA ARG A 161 -20.93 -11.50 -7.22
C ARG A 161 -19.91 -11.66 -8.36
N LEU A 162 -18.61 -11.54 -8.09
CA LEU A 162 -17.56 -11.78 -9.09
C LEU A 162 -17.46 -13.26 -9.47
N VAL A 163 -17.62 -14.15 -8.50
CA VAL A 163 -17.63 -15.60 -8.73
C VAL A 163 -18.86 -16.00 -9.57
N ALA A 164 -20.02 -15.42 -9.28
CA ALA A 164 -21.26 -15.66 -10.04
C ALA A 164 -21.13 -15.19 -11.50
N LEU A 165 -20.49 -14.04 -11.76
CA LEU A 165 -20.24 -13.53 -13.11
C LEU A 165 -19.24 -14.40 -13.90
N ARG A 166 -18.37 -15.15 -13.23
CA ARG A 166 -17.45 -16.11 -13.88
C ARG A 166 -18.17 -17.38 -14.34
N GLY A 167 -19.22 -17.81 -13.61
CA GLY A 167 -20.00 -18.99 -13.95
C GLY A 167 -20.74 -18.92 -15.29
N ASP A 168 -21.08 -17.70 -15.75
CA ASP A 168 -21.77 -17.49 -17.02
C ASP A 168 -20.83 -17.39 -18.25
N ARG A 169 -19.51 -17.45 -18.04
CA ARG A 169 -18.49 -17.38 -19.11
C ARG A 169 -17.51 -18.53 -19.05
N ASP A 170 -17.97 -19.77 -18.97
CA ASP A 170 -17.10 -20.91 -19.20
C ASP A 170 -16.93 -21.12 -20.73
N PRO A 171 -15.77 -20.73 -21.30
CA PRO A 171 -15.51 -20.96 -22.74
C PRO A 171 -15.26 -22.44 -23.07
N LEU A 172 -15.19 -23.33 -22.07
CA LEU A 172 -14.94 -24.76 -22.27
C LEU A 172 -16.23 -25.58 -22.34
N ALA A 173 -17.41 -24.99 -22.11
CA ALA A 173 -18.70 -25.66 -22.21
C ALA A 173 -19.24 -25.79 -23.65
N ARG A 174 -18.44 -25.48 -24.69
CA ARG A 174 -18.85 -25.62 -26.11
C ARG A 174 -17.85 -26.44 -26.92
N SER A 175 -17.72 -27.71 -26.57
CA SER A 175 -17.14 -28.68 -27.50
C SER A 175 -17.64 -30.10 -27.19
N ASP A 176 -18.96 -30.34 -27.26
CA ASP A 176 -19.54 -31.65 -27.45
C ASP A 176 -20.94 -31.47 -28.01
N GLN A 177 -21.03 -31.22 -29.32
CA GLN A 177 -22.10 -31.65 -30.22
C GLN A 177 -21.60 -31.75 -31.66
#